data_74a9bd3d9cac6d83376f6ca8f48417fd
#
_entry.id   74a9bd3d9cac6d83376f6ca8f48417fd
#
_cell.length_a   1.000
_cell.length_b   1.000
_cell.length_c   1.000
_cell.angle_alpha   90.00
_cell.angle_beta   90.00
_cell.angle_gamma   90.00
#
_symmetry.space_group_name_H-M   'P 1'
#
loop_
_entity.id
_entity.type
_entity.pdbx_description
1 polymer ?
#
loop_
_entity_poly.entity_id
_entity_poly.type
_entity_poly.pdbx_seq_one_letter_code
_entity_poly.pdbx_strand_id
1 'polypeptide(L)'
;MNLDLREIPAIYINLESDVEKNNNMQSMLNECGFENIIRLNAERFPDRPLAGCSLSHYNALHEVDAPFIIFEDDCQVKNFRPVVEIPDDTDAVHLGISSWGRMNSHSGPCVQSESIGFGMVRIYNMLSAHAIL
;
A
#
# COMPACT_ATOMS: atom_id res chain seq x y z
N MET A 1 15.86 -6.23 9.36
CA MET A 1 15.98 -4.75 9.45
C MET A 1 14.76 -4.18 10.16
N ASN A 2 14.95 -3.23 11.08
CA ASN A 2 13.85 -2.49 11.71
C ASN A 2 13.65 -1.18 10.96
N LEU A 3 12.42 -0.86 10.61
CA LEU A 3 12.04 0.32 9.85
C LEU A 3 10.93 1.08 10.60
N ASP A 4 11.13 2.37 10.84
CA ASP A 4 10.06 3.25 11.32
C ASP A 4 9.32 3.83 10.11
N LEU A 5 8.07 3.42 9.95
CA LEU A 5 7.24 3.80 8.82
C LEU A 5 6.94 5.30 8.76
N ARG A 6 7.06 6.02 9.88
CA ARG A 6 6.77 7.47 9.95
C ARG A 6 7.85 8.32 9.30
N GLU A 7 9.09 7.81 9.28
CA GLU A 7 10.27 8.51 8.77
C GLU A 7 10.45 8.36 7.25
N ILE A 8 9.74 7.41 6.62
CA ILE A 8 9.81 7.18 5.19
C ILE A 8 8.68 7.89 4.44
N PRO A 9 8.86 8.24 3.16
CA PRO A 9 7.81 8.88 2.36
C PRO A 9 6.53 8.03 2.27
N ALA A 10 5.40 8.64 2.56
CA ALA A 10 4.07 8.07 2.42
C ALA A 10 3.38 8.70 1.21
N ILE A 11 3.33 7.99 0.10
CA ILE A 11 2.67 8.40 -1.14
C ILE A 11 1.24 7.87 -1.12
N TYR A 12 0.25 8.71 -1.39
CA TYR A 12 -1.11 8.22 -1.63
C TYR A 12 -1.63 8.69 -2.98
N ILE A 13 -2.30 7.76 -3.67
CA ILE A 13 -2.84 7.96 -5.01
C ILE A 13 -4.31 8.39 -4.87
N ASN A 14 -4.65 9.58 -5.39
CA ASN A 14 -5.98 10.14 -5.27
C ASN A 14 -6.37 10.92 -6.52
N LEU A 15 -7.63 10.76 -6.98
CA LEU A 15 -8.18 11.59 -8.05
C LEU A 15 -8.35 13.04 -7.59
N GLU A 16 -7.98 14.01 -8.42
CA GLU A 16 -8.10 15.43 -8.11
C GLU A 16 -9.54 15.85 -7.77
N SER A 17 -10.51 15.20 -8.39
CA SER A 17 -11.93 15.45 -8.14
C SER A 17 -12.45 14.88 -6.82
N ASP A 18 -11.71 13.96 -6.17
CA ASP A 18 -12.15 13.30 -4.93
C ASP A 18 -11.55 13.97 -3.70
N VAL A 19 -12.09 15.17 -3.41
CA VAL A 19 -11.62 16.03 -2.31
C VAL A 19 -11.87 15.40 -0.93
N GLU A 20 -12.98 14.66 -0.77
CA GLU A 20 -13.32 14.01 0.50
C GLU A 20 -12.30 12.94 0.86
N LYS A 21 -11.97 12.04 -0.06
CA LYS A 21 -10.94 11.02 0.15
C LYS A 21 -9.58 11.64 0.39
N ASN A 22 -9.23 12.69 -0.35
CA ASN A 22 -8.00 13.45 -0.12
C ASN A 22 -7.89 13.94 1.33
N ASN A 23 -8.94 14.59 1.84
CA ASN A 23 -8.96 15.11 3.20
C ASN A 23 -8.86 13.98 4.24
N ASN A 24 -9.56 12.88 4.02
CA ASN A 24 -9.53 11.72 4.91
C ASN A 24 -8.13 11.09 4.97
N MET A 25 -7.47 10.92 3.83
CA MET A 25 -6.10 10.40 3.78
C MET A 25 -5.10 11.32 4.48
N GLN A 26 -5.16 12.62 4.22
CA GLN A 26 -4.32 13.62 4.89
C GLN A 26 -4.48 13.56 6.41
N SER A 27 -5.71 13.56 6.90
CA SER A 27 -6.00 13.47 8.34
C SER A 27 -5.44 12.18 8.94
N MET A 28 -5.74 11.04 8.32
CA MET A 28 -5.34 9.72 8.81
C MET A 28 -3.80 9.57 8.86
N LEU A 29 -3.10 9.98 7.81
CA LEU A 29 -1.64 9.88 7.76
C LEU A 29 -0.97 10.81 8.78
N ASN A 30 -1.49 12.03 8.94
CA ASN A 30 -1.03 12.95 9.99
C ASN A 30 -1.26 12.40 11.40
N GLU A 31 -2.44 11.81 11.67
CA GLU A 31 -2.74 11.17 12.95
C GLU A 31 -1.84 9.97 13.24
N CYS A 32 -1.42 9.24 12.23
CA CYS A 32 -0.42 8.17 12.34
C CYS A 32 1.00 8.69 12.58
N GLY A 33 1.25 9.99 12.37
CA GLY A 33 2.53 10.63 12.60
C GLY A 33 3.52 10.51 11.44
N PHE A 34 3.04 10.30 10.20
CA PHE A 34 3.91 10.34 9.02
C PHE A 34 4.49 11.75 8.82
N GLU A 35 5.81 11.84 8.62
CA GLU A 35 6.53 13.10 8.50
C GLU A 35 6.58 13.65 7.07
N ASN A 36 6.57 12.75 6.09
CA ASN A 36 6.62 13.09 4.66
C ASN A 36 5.45 12.46 3.92
N ILE A 37 4.41 13.26 3.68
CA ILE A 37 3.18 12.83 3.01
C ILE A 37 3.12 13.45 1.62
N ILE A 38 3.05 12.60 0.60
CA ILE A 38 3.03 12.99 -0.81
C ILE A 38 1.71 12.56 -1.43
N ARG A 39 0.96 13.52 -1.98
CA ARG A 39 -0.22 13.23 -2.79
C ARG A 39 0.18 13.09 -4.25
N LEU A 40 -0.13 11.95 -4.85
CA LEU A 40 0.01 11.72 -6.28
C LEU A 40 -1.36 11.77 -6.97
N ASN A 41 -1.46 12.56 -8.03
CA ASN A 41 -2.67 12.55 -8.85
C ASN A 41 -2.85 11.20 -9.53
N ALA A 42 -4.04 10.61 -9.35
CA ALA A 42 -4.39 9.37 -10.03
C ALA A 42 -4.66 9.63 -11.52
N GLU A 43 -4.14 8.75 -12.35
CA GLU A 43 -4.46 8.70 -13.78
C GLU A 43 -5.86 8.12 -13.99
N ARG A 44 -6.65 8.77 -14.83
CA ARG A 44 -8.01 8.34 -15.11
C ARG A 44 -8.23 8.09 -16.59
N PHE A 45 -8.54 6.84 -16.91
CA PHE A 45 -8.99 6.43 -18.23
C PHE A 45 -10.43 5.87 -18.10
N PRO A 46 -11.48 6.65 -18.45
CA PRO A 46 -12.87 6.23 -18.23
C PRO A 46 -13.20 4.88 -18.84
N ASP A 47 -12.66 4.60 -20.04
CA ASP A 47 -12.90 3.35 -20.77
C ASP A 47 -11.97 2.20 -20.32
N ARG A 48 -10.94 2.49 -19.52
CA ARG A 48 -9.92 1.52 -19.09
C ARG A 48 -9.47 1.81 -17.64
N PRO A 49 -10.34 1.62 -16.65
CA PRO A 49 -10.02 1.97 -15.25
C PRO A 49 -8.77 1.28 -14.72
N LEU A 50 -8.58 0.00 -15.07
CA LEU A 50 -7.39 -0.75 -14.65
C LEU A 50 -6.08 -0.19 -15.23
N ALA A 51 -6.12 0.35 -16.44
CA ALA A 51 -4.94 1.00 -17.03
C ALA A 51 -4.57 2.28 -16.28
N GLY A 52 -5.57 3.08 -15.87
CA GLY A 52 -5.35 4.26 -15.03
C GLY A 52 -4.75 3.90 -13.67
N CYS A 53 -5.31 2.89 -13.01
CA CYS A 53 -4.79 2.39 -11.75
C CYS A 53 -3.34 1.91 -11.89
N SER A 54 -3.04 1.09 -12.89
CA SER A 54 -1.69 0.56 -13.13
C SER A 54 -0.68 1.67 -13.42
N LEU A 55 -1.06 2.69 -14.22
CA LEU A 55 -0.18 3.82 -14.51
C LEU A 55 0.05 4.67 -13.27
N SER A 56 -0.96 4.87 -12.44
CA SER A 56 -0.82 5.62 -11.18
C SER A 56 0.16 4.94 -10.23
N HIS A 57 0.07 3.62 -10.08
CA HIS A 57 1.05 2.85 -9.30
C HIS A 57 2.46 2.89 -9.91
N TYR A 58 2.55 2.77 -11.24
CA TYR A 58 3.84 2.90 -11.93
C TYR A 58 4.48 4.28 -11.66
N ASN A 59 3.71 5.36 -11.74
CA ASN A 59 4.19 6.70 -11.43
C ASN A 59 4.64 6.81 -9.96
N ALA A 60 3.87 6.24 -9.02
CA ALA A 60 4.23 6.24 -7.60
C ALA A 60 5.58 5.56 -7.32
N LEU A 61 5.89 4.47 -8.02
CA LEU A 61 7.18 3.77 -7.90
C LEU A 61 8.39 4.61 -8.35
N HIS A 62 8.17 5.70 -9.09
CA HIS A 62 9.21 6.58 -9.62
C HIS A 62 9.21 7.97 -8.99
N GLU A 63 8.33 8.22 -8.00
CA GLU A 63 8.19 9.53 -7.38
C GLU A 63 9.35 9.86 -6.43
N VAL A 64 9.80 8.86 -5.68
CA VAL A 64 10.91 8.98 -4.72
C VAL A 64 11.76 7.71 -4.72
N ASP A 65 12.97 7.82 -4.15
CA ASP A 65 13.83 6.66 -3.92
C ASP A 65 13.31 5.81 -2.74
N ALA A 66 13.46 4.48 -2.86
CA ALA A 66 13.10 3.55 -1.80
C ALA A 66 13.98 3.74 -0.52
N PRO A 67 13.46 3.46 0.68
CA PRO A 67 12.12 2.90 0.96
C PRO A 67 11.02 3.96 0.98
N PHE A 68 9.81 3.60 0.57
CA PHE A 68 8.61 4.43 0.63
C PHE A 68 7.35 3.56 0.74
N ILE A 69 6.22 4.16 1.15
CA ILE A 69 4.92 3.47 1.20
C ILE A 69 3.99 4.07 0.15
N ILE A 70 3.23 3.20 -0.55
CA ILE A 70 2.14 3.61 -1.44
C ILE A 70 0.82 3.21 -0.80
N PHE A 71 -0.12 4.17 -0.73
CA PHE A 71 -1.50 3.98 -0.28
C PHE A 71 -2.48 4.27 -1.42
N GLU A 72 -3.55 3.50 -1.48
CA GLU A 72 -4.76 3.91 -2.21
C GLU A 72 -5.62 4.83 -1.33
N ASP A 73 -6.41 5.73 -1.92
CA ASP A 73 -7.15 6.77 -1.19
C ASP A 73 -8.40 6.29 -0.43
N ASP A 74 -8.66 5.01 -0.46
CA ASP A 74 -9.70 4.32 0.32
C ASP A 74 -9.15 3.46 1.46
N CYS A 75 -7.85 3.54 1.72
CA CYS A 75 -7.22 2.85 2.86
C CYS A 75 -7.72 3.38 4.20
N GLN A 76 -7.86 2.47 5.16
CA GLN A 76 -8.13 2.78 6.55
C GLN A 76 -7.12 2.07 7.46
N VAL A 77 -6.45 2.83 8.30
CA VAL A 77 -5.52 2.29 9.28
C VAL A 77 -6.29 1.96 10.57
N LYS A 78 -6.27 0.69 10.97
CA LYS A 78 -6.97 0.23 12.19
C LYS A 78 -6.02 0.04 13.38
N ASN A 79 -4.88 -0.59 13.15
CA ASN A 79 -3.90 -0.91 14.20
C ASN A 79 -2.51 -0.51 13.69
N PHE A 80 -2.20 0.76 13.75
CA PHE A 80 -0.92 1.26 13.28
C PHE A 80 0.21 0.84 14.24
N ARG A 81 1.21 0.20 13.65
CA ARG A 81 2.47 -0.10 14.32
C ARG A 81 3.57 0.62 13.56
N PRO A 82 4.11 1.71 14.12
CA PRO A 82 5.07 2.54 13.40
C PRO A 82 6.38 1.82 13.08
N VAL A 83 6.81 0.91 13.94
CA VAL A 83 8.05 0.16 13.71
C VAL A 83 7.72 -1.25 13.27
N VAL A 84 8.26 -1.65 12.13
CA VAL A 84 8.15 -3.00 11.57
C VAL A 84 9.51 -3.64 11.44
N GLU A 85 9.59 -4.91 11.75
CA GLU A 85 10.77 -5.74 11.49
C GLU A 85 10.55 -6.51 10.19
N ILE A 86 11.38 -6.28 9.20
CA ILE A 86 11.30 -6.92 7.88
C ILE A 86 12.59 -7.68 7.56
N PRO A 87 12.51 -8.81 6.83
CA PRO A 87 13.71 -9.51 6.33
C PRO A 87 14.57 -8.60 5.46
N ASP A 88 15.89 -8.82 5.48
CA ASP A 88 16.84 -7.99 4.71
C ASP A 88 16.76 -8.20 3.20
N ASP A 89 16.18 -9.32 2.76
CA ASP A 89 15.93 -9.68 1.36
C ASP A 89 14.54 -9.29 0.87
N THR A 90 13.88 -8.35 1.54
CA THR A 90 12.53 -7.90 1.21
C THR A 90 12.56 -6.87 0.09
N ASP A 91 11.85 -7.14 -0.99
CA ASP A 91 11.64 -6.17 -2.09
C ASP A 91 10.41 -5.29 -1.85
N ALA A 92 9.34 -5.87 -1.26
CA ALA A 92 8.11 -5.16 -0.94
C ALA A 92 7.34 -5.85 0.19
N VAL A 93 6.60 -5.07 0.98
CA VAL A 93 5.71 -5.56 2.04
C VAL A 93 4.31 -5.04 1.84
N HIS A 94 3.32 -5.92 1.83
CA HIS A 94 1.92 -5.53 1.86
C HIS A 94 1.49 -5.32 3.32
N LEU A 95 1.15 -4.08 3.66
CA LEU A 95 0.70 -3.68 4.99
C LEU A 95 -0.78 -3.99 5.21
N GLY A 96 -1.53 -4.24 4.15
CA GLY A 96 -2.92 -4.66 4.20
C GLY A 96 -3.26 -5.56 3.01
N ILE A 97 -4.07 -6.56 3.26
CA ILE A 97 -4.56 -7.48 2.23
C ILE A 97 -6.08 -7.40 2.12
N SER A 98 -6.59 -7.50 0.90
CA SER A 98 -8.02 -7.58 0.65
C SER A 98 -8.60 -8.90 1.17
N SER A 99 -9.82 -8.85 1.70
CA SER A 99 -10.60 -10.04 2.07
C SER A 99 -11.04 -10.88 0.86
N TRP A 100 -10.79 -10.44 -0.36
CA TRP A 100 -11.12 -11.14 -1.59
C TRP A 100 -10.30 -12.40 -1.83
N GLY A 101 -9.06 -12.44 -1.34
CA GLY A 101 -8.21 -13.61 -1.41
C GLY A 101 -8.23 -14.38 -0.10
N ARG A 102 -8.44 -15.68 -0.16
CA ARG A 102 -8.24 -16.57 1.00
C ARG A 102 -6.86 -17.17 0.94
N MET A 103 -6.11 -16.98 2.00
CA MET A 103 -4.80 -17.58 2.14
C MET A 103 -4.91 -19.10 2.07
N ASN A 104 -4.26 -19.71 1.09
CA ASN A 104 -4.19 -21.17 0.91
C ASN A 104 -5.55 -21.87 0.90
N SER A 105 -6.61 -21.23 0.41
CA SER A 105 -7.97 -21.75 0.38
C SER A 105 -8.28 -22.48 -0.93
N HIS A 106 -9.13 -23.49 -0.87
CA HIS A 106 -9.60 -24.26 -2.02
C HIS A 106 -10.82 -23.64 -2.74
N SER A 107 -11.36 -22.55 -2.23
CA SER A 107 -12.54 -21.87 -2.81
C SER A 107 -12.23 -20.43 -3.16
N GLY A 108 -12.32 -20.08 -4.42
CA GLY A 108 -12.03 -18.76 -4.96
C GLY A 108 -10.56 -18.54 -5.33
N PRO A 109 -10.15 -17.32 -5.70
CA PRO A 109 -8.77 -17.02 -5.99
C PRO A 109 -7.89 -17.28 -4.78
N CYS A 110 -6.90 -18.16 -4.92
CA CYS A 110 -6.02 -18.57 -3.85
C CYS A 110 -4.73 -17.75 -3.89
N VAL A 111 -4.39 -17.15 -2.75
CA VAL A 111 -3.08 -16.53 -2.54
C VAL A 111 -2.10 -17.62 -2.09
N GLN A 112 -1.07 -17.86 -2.90
CA GLN A 112 0.01 -18.76 -2.53
C GLN A 112 0.95 -18.05 -1.57
N SER A 113 1.16 -18.66 -0.40
CA SER A 113 1.98 -18.07 0.66
C SER A 113 2.74 -19.12 1.45
N GLU A 114 3.86 -18.70 2.04
CA GLU A 114 4.62 -19.47 3.02
C GLU A 114 4.99 -18.58 4.22
N SER A 115 5.04 -19.18 5.41
CA SER A 115 5.49 -18.47 6.61
C SER A 115 7.01 -18.28 6.58
N ILE A 116 7.47 -17.05 6.79
CA ILE A 116 8.88 -16.69 6.81
C ILE A 116 9.37 -16.21 8.19
N GLY A 117 8.53 -16.30 9.23
CA GLY A 117 8.80 -15.74 10.54
C GLY A 117 8.38 -14.27 10.67
N PHE A 118 8.74 -13.61 11.77
CA PHE A 118 8.43 -12.21 12.06
C PHE A 118 6.92 -11.86 12.05
N GLY A 119 6.04 -12.87 12.08
CA GLY A 119 4.60 -12.67 11.89
C GLY A 119 4.21 -12.37 10.45
N MET A 120 5.11 -12.60 9.49
CA MET A 120 4.92 -12.35 8.06
C MET A 120 4.80 -13.64 7.26
N VAL A 121 4.20 -13.50 6.10
CA VAL A 121 4.13 -14.55 5.08
C VAL A 121 4.69 -14.01 3.77
N ARG A 122 5.46 -14.82 3.06
CA ARG A 122 5.85 -14.54 1.67
C ARG A 122 4.67 -14.85 0.76
N ILE A 123 4.35 -13.93 -0.14
CA ILE A 123 3.24 -14.04 -1.08
C ILE A 123 3.80 -14.14 -2.50
N TYR A 124 3.34 -15.12 -3.25
CA TYR A 124 3.80 -15.37 -4.62
C TYR A 124 2.83 -14.86 -5.68
N ASN A 125 1.57 -14.56 -5.30
CA ASN A 125 0.58 -14.00 -6.19
C ASN A 125 -0.32 -13.02 -5.42
N MET A 126 -0.43 -11.82 -5.93
CA MET A 126 -1.25 -10.76 -5.33
C MET A 126 -2.57 -10.60 -6.07
N LEU A 127 -3.63 -10.36 -5.32
CA LEU A 127 -4.95 -10.06 -5.86
C LEU A 127 -5.30 -8.58 -5.77
N SER A 128 -4.70 -7.86 -4.84
CA SER A 128 -5.00 -6.46 -4.57
C SER A 128 -3.88 -5.83 -3.73
N ALA A 129 -3.66 -4.54 -3.90
CA ALA A 129 -2.65 -3.77 -3.17
C ALA A 129 -3.29 -2.50 -2.60
N HIS A 130 -3.48 -2.46 -1.29
CA HIS A 130 -4.05 -1.27 -0.61
C HIS A 130 -2.99 -0.40 0.05
N ALA A 131 -1.93 -1.01 0.56
CA ALA A 131 -0.75 -0.32 1.06
C ALA A 131 0.48 -1.22 0.85
N ILE A 132 1.50 -0.68 0.23
CA ILE A 132 2.75 -1.37 -0.11
C ILE A 132 3.91 -0.52 0.40
N LEU A 133 4.79 -1.17 1.15
CA LEU A 133 6.09 -0.66 1.57
C LEU A 133 7.16 -1.17 0.62
#